data_c019781d9af2c8176d3d50f2fc4504e2
#
_entry.id   c019781d9af2c8176d3d50f2fc4504e2
#
_cell.length_a   1.000
_cell.length_b   1.000
_cell.length_c   1.000
_cell.angle_alpha   90.00
_cell.angle_beta   90.00
_cell.angle_gamma   90.00
#
_symmetry.space_group_name_H-M   'P 1'
#
loop_
_entity.id
_entity.type
_entity.pdbx_description
1 polymer ?
#
loop_
_entity_poly.entity_id
_entity_poly.type
_entity_poly.pdbx_seq_one_letter_code
_entity_poly.pdbx_strand_id
1 'polypeptide(L)'
;MNKFRFTIQMLAIAIFTLAFASMAQAQATRTWVSGVGDDVNPCSRTAPCKTFAGAISKTAAGGEIDCLDPGGFGTVTITKSITIDGTTGSGFGSILSSGVTGVNVNDSASGSPNTSIVRLRNLSINGAGTTPGTIGVNFTSGKNVYIEHCIIFGFKSGTGHGVSVNLTVNASQTLTVTDSIISENLNDGIRLANSGGAINAFIDNTRFEKNGANGVECVGTSVAVIRNSSFSFNTTSGLSINNASSSANVENSMFQGSPNHGINALAGTVRLRGNNVTNNANGLTCAGGTISSYGDNAVQGNGTALNGCPDPLPPLAKK
;
A
#
# COMPACT_ATOMS: atom_id res chain seq x y z
N MET A 1 -15.79 -20.99 63.86
CA MET A 1 -14.65 -21.15 62.98
C MET A 1 -15.03 -21.12 61.47
N ASN A 2 -16.16 -21.70 61.06
CA ASN A 2 -16.53 -21.76 59.64
C ASN A 2 -16.95 -20.42 59.02
N LYS A 3 -17.64 -19.55 59.74
CA LYS A 3 -18.09 -18.22 59.25
C LYS A 3 -16.89 -17.30 58.95
N PHE A 4 -15.86 -17.29 59.75
CA PHE A 4 -14.67 -16.48 59.58
C PHE A 4 -13.82 -16.93 58.35
N ARG A 5 -13.68 -18.24 58.15
CA ARG A 5 -13.00 -18.79 56.96
C ARG A 5 -13.79 -18.47 55.69
N PHE A 6 -15.10 -18.54 55.69
CA PHE A 6 -15.94 -18.19 54.57
C PHE A 6 -15.82 -16.70 54.19
N THR A 7 -15.80 -15.81 55.21
CA THR A 7 -15.64 -14.37 54.99
C THR A 7 -14.27 -14.04 54.36
N ILE A 8 -13.19 -14.69 54.80
CA ILE A 8 -11.85 -14.50 54.24
C ILE A 8 -11.79 -15.02 52.78
N GLN A 9 -12.42 -16.15 52.47
CA GLN A 9 -12.48 -16.69 51.13
C GLN A 9 -13.25 -15.75 50.16
N MET A 10 -14.38 -15.22 50.59
CA MET A 10 -15.16 -14.26 49.80
C MET A 10 -14.40 -12.95 49.60
N LEU A 11 -13.66 -12.47 50.60
CA LEU A 11 -12.83 -11.28 50.48
C LEU A 11 -11.64 -11.51 49.51
N ALA A 12 -11.01 -12.68 49.58
CA ALA A 12 -9.92 -13.05 48.67
C ALA A 12 -10.40 -13.16 47.21
N ILE A 13 -11.59 -13.75 46.99
CA ILE A 13 -12.20 -13.82 45.65
C ILE A 13 -12.54 -12.41 45.16
N ALA A 14 -13.11 -11.55 46.00
CA ALA A 14 -13.43 -10.17 45.62
C ALA A 14 -12.18 -9.35 45.26
N ILE A 15 -11.10 -9.49 46.04
CA ILE A 15 -9.81 -8.84 45.75
C ILE A 15 -9.21 -9.39 44.43
N PHE A 16 -9.28 -10.70 44.22
CA PHE A 16 -8.79 -11.34 43.00
C PHE A 16 -9.57 -10.90 41.75
N THR A 17 -10.91 -10.82 41.84
CA THR A 17 -11.75 -10.33 40.75
C THR A 17 -11.52 -8.83 40.47
N LEU A 18 -11.32 -8.00 41.47
CA LEU A 18 -10.98 -6.58 41.33
C LEU A 18 -9.57 -6.39 40.70
N ALA A 19 -8.62 -7.26 41.01
CA ALA A 19 -7.28 -7.21 40.43
C ALA A 19 -7.30 -7.53 38.93
N PHE A 20 -8.20 -8.38 38.46
CA PHE A 20 -8.36 -8.66 37.03
C PHE A 20 -9.24 -7.62 36.30
N ALA A 21 -10.15 -6.95 36.97
CA ALA A 21 -11.00 -5.90 36.37
C ALA A 21 -10.19 -4.66 35.92
N SER A 22 -9.02 -4.41 36.52
CA SER A 22 -8.16 -3.28 36.16
C SER A 22 -7.35 -3.49 34.89
N MET A 23 -7.35 -4.68 34.27
CA MET A 23 -6.57 -4.97 33.04
C MET A 23 -7.37 -4.80 31.74
N ALA A 24 -8.67 -4.57 31.82
CA ALA A 24 -9.49 -4.27 30.65
C ALA A 24 -9.46 -2.76 30.36
N GLN A 25 -8.31 -2.24 29.92
CA GLN A 25 -8.29 -0.91 29.31
C GLN A 25 -9.10 -0.98 28.03
N ALA A 26 -10.29 -0.37 28.02
CA ALA A 26 -11.08 -0.22 26.81
C ALA A 26 -10.25 0.57 25.79
N GLN A 27 -9.91 -0.06 24.67
CA GLN A 27 -9.18 0.62 23.60
C GLN A 27 -10.05 1.77 23.06
N ALA A 28 -9.43 2.94 22.86
CA ALA A 28 -10.11 4.10 22.32
C ALA A 28 -10.41 3.90 20.82
N THR A 29 -11.57 4.34 20.38
CA THR A 29 -11.92 4.32 18.95
C THR A 29 -11.13 5.38 18.15
N ARG A 30 -10.59 6.39 18.84
CA ARG A 30 -9.74 7.42 18.27
C ARG A 30 -8.57 7.73 19.20
N THR A 31 -7.37 7.77 18.65
CA THR A 31 -6.13 8.08 19.36
C THR A 31 -5.30 9.09 18.59
N TRP A 32 -4.32 9.69 19.25
CA TRP A 32 -3.49 10.73 18.66
C TRP A 32 -2.01 10.47 18.90
N VAL A 33 -1.21 10.86 17.88
CA VAL A 33 0.24 10.94 17.97
C VAL A 33 0.71 12.40 17.86
N SER A 34 1.82 12.72 18.50
CA SER A 34 2.46 14.04 18.46
C SER A 34 3.97 13.91 18.58
N GLY A 35 4.72 14.82 17.96
CA GLY A 35 6.18 14.90 18.09
C GLY A 35 6.65 15.13 19.52
N VAL A 36 5.81 15.69 20.38
CA VAL A 36 6.04 15.90 21.83
C VAL A 36 5.32 14.85 22.69
N GLY A 37 4.70 13.83 22.07
CA GLY A 37 4.01 12.76 22.77
C GLY A 37 4.94 11.78 23.47
N ASP A 38 4.34 10.85 24.21
CA ASP A 38 5.02 9.74 24.89
C ASP A 38 4.16 8.47 24.78
N ASP A 39 4.79 7.34 24.44
CA ASP A 39 4.07 6.07 24.27
C ASP A 39 3.57 5.46 25.58
N VAL A 40 3.95 6.00 26.74
CA VAL A 40 3.30 5.66 28.02
C VAL A 40 1.95 6.31 28.21
N ASN A 41 1.65 7.39 27.48
CA ASN A 41 0.40 8.13 27.51
C ASN A 41 -0.77 7.26 27.00
N PRO A 42 -2.02 7.60 27.37
CA PRO A 42 -3.22 6.89 26.86
C PRO A 42 -3.52 7.17 25.38
N CYS A 43 -2.72 7.97 24.68
CA CYS A 43 -2.91 8.45 23.33
C CYS A 43 -4.20 9.28 23.15
N SER A 44 -4.68 9.93 24.22
CA SER A 44 -5.75 10.92 24.10
C SER A 44 -5.23 12.20 23.43
N ARG A 45 -6.13 13.08 23.00
CA ARG A 45 -5.74 14.36 22.37
C ARG A 45 -4.91 15.25 23.28
N THR A 46 -5.11 15.19 24.59
CA THR A 46 -4.38 15.97 25.60
C THR A 46 -3.14 15.27 26.15
N ALA A 47 -3.02 13.96 25.94
CA ALA A 47 -1.88 13.15 26.30
C ALA A 47 -1.58 12.16 25.15
N PRO A 48 -1.02 12.67 24.00
CA PRO A 48 -0.80 11.89 22.81
C PRO A 48 0.36 10.90 22.96
N CYS A 49 0.34 9.85 22.15
CA CYS A 49 1.47 8.94 21.98
C CYS A 49 2.55 9.59 21.09
N LYS A 50 3.76 9.04 21.15
CA LYS A 50 4.87 9.50 20.30
C LYS A 50 4.89 8.82 18.94
N THR A 51 4.50 7.54 18.88
CA THR A 51 4.64 6.72 17.67
C THR A 51 3.33 6.07 17.26
N PHE A 52 3.22 5.73 15.97
CA PHE A 52 2.11 4.90 15.47
C PHE A 52 2.10 3.51 16.11
N ALA A 53 3.28 2.94 16.41
CA ALA A 53 3.39 1.65 17.11
C ALA A 53 2.85 1.72 18.55
N GLY A 54 3.10 2.82 19.26
CA GLY A 54 2.51 3.07 20.59
C GLY A 54 1.00 3.27 20.51
N ALA A 55 0.54 4.07 19.55
CA ALA A 55 -0.87 4.40 19.40
C ALA A 55 -1.71 3.18 18.99
N ILE A 56 -1.26 2.35 18.04
CA ILE A 56 -2.05 1.22 17.52
C ILE A 56 -2.39 0.20 18.60
N SER A 57 -1.52 0.04 19.61
CA SER A 57 -1.78 -0.86 20.75
C SER A 57 -2.97 -0.41 21.59
N LYS A 58 -3.27 0.89 21.62
CA LYS A 58 -4.31 1.55 22.42
C LYS A 58 -5.55 1.92 21.62
N THR A 59 -5.51 1.78 20.29
CA THR A 59 -6.65 2.04 19.41
C THR A 59 -7.45 0.76 19.21
N ALA A 60 -8.77 0.85 19.28
CA ALA A 60 -9.67 -0.26 19.01
C ALA A 60 -9.58 -0.72 17.55
N ALA A 61 -9.95 -1.97 17.27
CA ALA A 61 -10.13 -2.43 15.91
C ALA A 61 -11.21 -1.59 15.18
N GLY A 62 -10.93 -1.15 13.95
CA GLY A 62 -11.78 -0.24 13.21
C GLY A 62 -11.68 1.23 13.66
N GLY A 63 -10.80 1.54 14.60
CA GLY A 63 -10.56 2.89 15.09
C GLY A 63 -9.61 3.70 14.19
N GLU A 64 -9.25 4.91 14.63
CA GLU A 64 -8.45 5.88 13.90
C GLU A 64 -7.30 6.43 14.74
N ILE A 65 -6.14 6.62 14.13
CA ILE A 65 -4.99 7.28 14.71
C ILE A 65 -4.73 8.56 13.93
N ASP A 66 -4.80 9.70 14.59
CA ASP A 66 -4.58 11.03 14.01
C ASP A 66 -3.23 11.62 14.41
N CYS A 67 -2.68 12.47 13.56
CA CYS A 67 -1.52 13.30 13.88
C CYS A 67 -1.97 14.67 14.40
N LEU A 68 -1.45 15.11 15.55
CA LEU A 68 -1.72 16.45 16.10
C LEU A 68 -0.84 17.52 15.47
N ASP A 69 0.38 17.14 15.08
CA ASP A 69 1.40 18.02 14.51
C ASP A 69 2.18 17.31 13.40
N PRO A 70 2.86 18.04 12.51
CA PRO A 70 3.80 17.46 11.56
C PRO A 70 4.97 16.78 12.28
N GLY A 71 5.31 15.56 11.87
CA GLY A 71 6.42 14.85 12.49
C GLY A 71 6.62 13.45 11.96
N GLY A 72 7.71 12.81 12.39
CA GLY A 72 8.02 11.42 12.12
C GLY A 72 7.55 10.52 13.25
N PHE A 73 6.57 9.65 12.99
CA PHE A 73 5.91 8.83 14.02
C PHE A 73 6.34 7.37 14.00
N GLY A 74 7.45 7.08 13.27
CA GLY A 74 8.03 5.74 13.21
C GLY A 74 7.23 4.75 12.37
N THR A 75 7.80 3.56 12.20
CA THR A 75 7.19 2.46 11.44
C THR A 75 6.10 1.75 12.25
N VAL A 76 5.20 1.05 11.56
CA VAL A 76 4.08 0.38 12.21
C VAL A 76 3.76 -0.97 11.59
N THR A 77 3.47 -1.97 12.44
CA THR A 77 2.86 -3.23 12.03
C THR A 77 1.37 -3.20 12.38
N ILE A 78 0.54 -3.42 11.39
CA ILE A 78 -0.92 -3.37 11.46
C ILE A 78 -1.46 -4.79 11.40
N THR A 79 -2.11 -5.22 12.48
CA THR A 79 -2.66 -6.58 12.65
C THR A 79 -4.18 -6.59 12.78
N LYS A 80 -4.83 -5.45 12.57
CA LYS A 80 -6.29 -5.26 12.72
C LYS A 80 -6.77 -4.15 11.80
N SER A 81 -8.07 -4.06 11.59
CA SER A 81 -8.68 -2.93 10.89
C SER A 81 -8.33 -1.62 11.61
N ILE A 82 -7.86 -0.62 10.85
CA ILE A 82 -7.44 0.67 11.39
C ILE A 82 -7.39 1.72 10.28
N THR A 83 -7.63 2.98 10.63
CA THR A 83 -7.27 4.15 9.84
C THR A 83 -6.09 4.86 10.48
N ILE A 84 -5.07 5.22 9.70
CA ILE A 84 -4.01 6.14 10.11
C ILE A 84 -4.10 7.36 9.21
N ASP A 85 -4.41 8.51 9.80
CA ASP A 85 -4.55 9.77 9.10
C ASP A 85 -3.43 10.74 9.53
N GLY A 86 -2.54 11.02 8.58
CA GLY A 86 -1.43 11.96 8.74
C GLY A 86 -1.82 13.43 8.58
N THR A 87 -3.12 13.75 8.46
CA THR A 87 -3.56 15.13 8.34
C THR A 87 -3.18 15.92 9.59
N THR A 88 -2.48 17.02 9.38
CA THR A 88 -2.16 17.99 10.42
C THR A 88 -2.60 19.38 9.94
N GLY A 89 -2.66 20.33 10.84
CA GLY A 89 -3.07 21.70 10.47
C GLY A 89 -2.09 22.41 9.52
N SER A 90 -0.84 21.96 9.39
CA SER A 90 0.22 22.64 8.64
C SER A 90 1.26 21.72 7.98
N GLY A 91 0.98 20.41 7.84
CA GLY A 91 1.92 19.47 7.23
C GLY A 91 1.42 18.03 7.25
N PHE A 92 2.34 17.09 7.07
CA PHE A 92 2.03 15.67 7.01
C PHE A 92 2.57 14.94 8.23
N GLY A 93 1.84 13.93 8.69
CA GLY A 93 2.40 12.85 9.48
C GLY A 93 3.34 12.02 8.61
N SER A 94 4.51 11.68 9.14
CA SER A 94 5.49 10.93 8.35
C SER A 94 5.95 9.65 9.03
N ILE A 95 6.39 8.72 8.19
CA ILE A 95 7.06 7.48 8.56
C ILE A 95 8.44 7.52 7.94
N LEU A 96 9.48 7.62 8.77
CA LEU A 96 10.86 7.48 8.34
C LEU A 96 11.31 6.04 8.64
N SER A 97 11.59 5.29 7.58
CA SER A 97 11.96 3.88 7.66
C SER A 97 13.45 3.71 7.44
N SER A 98 14.20 3.54 8.50
CA SER A 98 15.65 3.33 8.43
C SER A 98 15.96 1.84 8.55
N GLY A 99 16.38 1.21 7.45
CA GLY A 99 16.76 -0.21 7.39
C GLY A 99 15.59 -1.22 7.51
N VAL A 100 14.35 -0.73 7.61
CA VAL A 100 13.16 -1.57 7.86
C VAL A 100 12.00 -1.21 6.92
N THR A 101 10.91 -1.98 6.99
CA THR A 101 9.65 -1.69 6.30
C THR A 101 8.91 -0.55 7.01
N GLY A 102 8.31 0.36 6.25
CA GLY A 102 7.54 1.49 6.77
C GLY A 102 6.25 1.08 7.44
N VAL A 103 5.35 0.50 6.68
CA VAL A 103 4.07 -0.04 7.16
C VAL A 103 4.00 -1.52 6.78
N ASN A 104 3.78 -2.39 7.75
CA ASN A 104 3.57 -3.81 7.52
C ASN A 104 2.13 -4.19 7.86
N VAL A 105 1.31 -4.51 6.86
CA VAL A 105 -0.07 -4.97 7.03
C VAL A 105 -0.10 -6.49 7.04
N ASN A 106 -0.32 -7.05 8.22
CA ASN A 106 -0.30 -8.50 8.44
C ASN A 106 -1.19 -8.89 9.61
N ASP A 107 -2.40 -9.33 9.33
CA ASP A 107 -3.34 -9.84 10.32
C ASP A 107 -3.35 -11.37 10.45
N SER A 108 -2.36 -12.06 9.86
CA SER A 108 -2.32 -13.54 9.82
C SER A 108 -2.34 -14.21 11.19
N ALA A 109 -1.82 -13.53 12.23
CA ALA A 109 -1.84 -14.00 13.61
C ALA A 109 -3.06 -13.49 14.42
N SER A 110 -4.00 -12.78 13.81
CA SER A 110 -5.22 -12.31 14.46
C SER A 110 -6.24 -13.43 14.63
N GLY A 111 -7.25 -13.22 15.47
CA GLY A 111 -8.37 -14.15 15.62
C GLY A 111 -9.25 -14.30 14.37
N SER A 112 -9.06 -13.42 13.38
CA SER A 112 -9.79 -13.42 12.10
C SER A 112 -8.85 -12.99 10.97
N PRO A 113 -7.94 -13.86 10.52
CA PRO A 113 -6.98 -13.55 9.46
C PRO A 113 -7.66 -13.15 8.14
N ASN A 114 -7.00 -12.27 7.39
CA ASN A 114 -7.45 -11.79 6.07
C ASN A 114 -8.81 -11.05 6.08
N THR A 115 -9.16 -10.45 7.20
CA THR A 115 -10.41 -9.68 7.34
C THR A 115 -10.18 -8.19 7.59
N SER A 116 -8.95 -7.80 7.91
CA SER A 116 -8.63 -6.42 8.28
C SER A 116 -8.74 -5.46 7.10
N ILE A 117 -9.35 -4.31 7.36
CA ILE A 117 -9.46 -3.18 6.45
C ILE A 117 -8.54 -2.07 6.97
N VAL A 118 -7.53 -1.72 6.20
CA VAL A 118 -6.54 -0.71 6.57
C VAL A 118 -6.66 0.50 5.66
N ARG A 119 -6.66 1.70 6.22
CA ARG A 119 -6.61 2.98 5.49
C ARG A 119 -5.42 3.79 5.94
N LEU A 120 -4.59 4.17 4.98
CA LEU A 120 -3.44 5.05 5.16
C LEU A 120 -3.74 6.33 4.39
N ARG A 121 -3.82 7.45 5.09
CA ARG A 121 -4.19 8.74 4.50
C ARG A 121 -3.18 9.82 4.84
N ASN A 122 -2.93 10.71 3.89
CA ASN A 122 -2.16 11.94 4.10
C ASN A 122 -0.80 11.69 4.77
N LEU A 123 -0.12 10.62 4.40
CA LEU A 123 1.15 10.21 4.98
C LEU A 123 2.31 10.44 4.01
N SER A 124 3.43 10.89 4.55
CA SER A 124 4.74 10.84 3.88
C SER A 124 5.52 9.63 4.38
N ILE A 125 5.67 8.60 3.55
CA ILE A 125 6.35 7.35 3.89
C ILE A 125 7.70 7.32 3.16
N ASN A 126 8.78 7.49 3.92
CA ASN A 126 10.13 7.74 3.42
C ASN A 126 11.09 6.64 3.84
N GLY A 127 11.87 6.15 2.88
CA GLY A 127 12.85 5.08 3.07
C GLY A 127 14.17 5.50 3.72
N ALA A 128 14.32 6.76 4.16
CA ALA A 128 15.56 7.34 4.68
C ALA A 128 16.74 7.34 3.67
N GLY A 129 17.68 8.26 3.82
CA GLY A 129 18.80 8.41 2.88
C GLY A 129 20.06 7.63 3.26
N THR A 130 20.42 7.58 4.54
CA THR A 130 21.70 7.00 5.00
C THR A 130 21.63 5.50 5.27
N THR A 131 20.51 5.01 5.77
CA THR A 131 20.24 3.57 5.96
C THR A 131 18.86 3.29 5.34
N PRO A 132 18.80 3.06 4.02
CA PRO A 132 17.52 3.01 3.34
C PRO A 132 16.62 1.88 3.82
N GLY A 133 15.31 2.19 3.92
CA GLY A 133 14.27 1.23 4.20
C GLY A 133 14.08 0.21 3.07
N THR A 134 13.40 -0.87 3.39
CA THR A 134 13.25 -2.03 2.48
C THR A 134 11.97 -1.98 1.65
N ILE A 135 10.84 -1.60 2.22
CA ILE A 135 9.52 -1.52 1.56
C ILE A 135 8.72 -0.40 2.23
N GLY A 136 8.03 0.41 1.44
CA GLY A 136 7.17 1.46 1.98
C GLY A 136 5.94 0.89 2.68
N VAL A 137 5.09 0.21 1.95
CA VAL A 137 3.92 -0.51 2.47
C VAL A 137 3.99 -1.96 2.03
N ASN A 138 4.07 -2.88 2.98
CA ASN A 138 4.10 -4.32 2.76
C ASN A 138 2.75 -4.93 3.16
N PHE A 139 2.00 -5.49 2.20
CA PHE A 139 0.70 -6.10 2.41
C PHE A 139 0.81 -7.62 2.24
N THR A 140 0.83 -8.34 3.36
CA THR A 140 1.00 -9.81 3.39
C THR A 140 -0.24 -10.55 3.89
N SER A 141 -1.10 -9.91 4.68
CA SER A 141 -2.36 -10.46 5.16
C SER A 141 -3.33 -9.34 5.56
N GLY A 142 -4.58 -9.43 5.14
CA GLY A 142 -5.66 -8.47 5.34
C GLY A 142 -6.69 -8.61 4.22
N LYS A 143 -7.81 -7.92 4.33
CA LYS A 143 -8.84 -7.92 3.30
C LYS A 143 -8.63 -6.80 2.29
N ASN A 144 -8.53 -5.57 2.77
CA ASN A 144 -8.40 -4.38 1.92
C ASN A 144 -7.35 -3.43 2.49
N VAL A 145 -6.52 -2.87 1.61
CA VAL A 145 -5.62 -1.77 1.93
C VAL A 145 -5.95 -0.59 1.02
N TYR A 146 -6.18 0.57 1.63
CA TYR A 146 -6.39 1.85 0.98
C TYR A 146 -5.20 2.76 1.26
N ILE A 147 -4.63 3.36 0.23
CA ILE A 147 -3.54 4.34 0.28
C ILE A 147 -4.06 5.59 -0.43
N GLU A 148 -4.34 6.63 0.33
CA GLU A 148 -5.07 7.82 -0.14
C GLU A 148 -4.25 9.10 0.17
N HIS A 149 -3.95 9.92 -0.82
CA HIS A 149 -3.16 11.17 -0.65
C HIS A 149 -1.80 10.94 0.03
N CYS A 150 -1.10 9.87 -0.31
CA CYS A 150 0.19 9.51 0.29
C CYS A 150 1.35 9.79 -0.65
N ILE A 151 2.52 10.05 -0.08
CA ILE A 151 3.79 10.12 -0.81
C ILE A 151 4.69 9.00 -0.28
N ILE A 152 5.07 8.04 -1.15
CA ILE A 152 5.88 6.87 -0.78
C ILE A 152 7.15 6.87 -1.61
N PHE A 153 8.32 7.01 -0.98
CA PHE A 153 9.56 7.20 -1.73
C PHE A 153 10.82 6.77 -1.00
N GLY A 154 11.89 6.56 -1.78
CA GLY A 154 13.24 6.43 -1.25
C GLY A 154 13.57 5.08 -0.62
N PHE A 155 12.80 4.03 -0.88
CA PHE A 155 13.09 2.67 -0.40
C PHE A 155 14.18 2.04 -1.27
N LYS A 156 15.43 2.11 -0.81
CA LYS A 156 16.63 1.78 -1.60
C LYS A 156 17.43 0.58 -1.06
N SER A 157 16.85 -0.22 -0.18
CA SER A 157 17.47 -1.41 0.39
C SER A 157 16.58 -2.65 0.24
N GLY A 158 17.14 -3.83 0.36
CA GLY A 158 16.41 -5.08 0.20
C GLY A 158 15.73 -5.18 -1.16
N THR A 159 14.41 -5.43 -1.17
CA THR A 159 13.61 -5.47 -2.40
C THR A 159 13.27 -4.08 -2.92
N GLY A 160 13.30 -3.05 -2.08
CA GLY A 160 13.20 -1.65 -2.48
C GLY A 160 11.93 -1.26 -3.23
N HIS A 161 10.76 -1.78 -2.84
CA HIS A 161 9.48 -1.42 -3.45
C HIS A 161 8.77 -0.30 -2.67
N GLY A 162 8.07 0.56 -3.37
CA GLY A 162 7.16 1.52 -2.71
C GLY A 162 6.02 0.78 -2.00
N VAL A 163 5.28 -0.04 -2.72
CA VAL A 163 4.24 -0.92 -2.19
C VAL A 163 4.49 -2.35 -2.67
N SER A 164 4.50 -3.31 -1.76
CA SER A 164 4.60 -4.73 -2.07
C SER A 164 3.37 -5.47 -1.57
N VAL A 165 2.71 -6.18 -2.46
CA VAL A 165 1.61 -7.09 -2.14
C VAL A 165 2.10 -8.51 -2.33
N ASN A 166 2.18 -9.28 -1.25
CA ASN A 166 2.65 -10.67 -1.26
C ASN A 166 1.72 -11.56 -0.42
N LEU A 167 0.54 -11.80 -0.98
CA LEU A 167 -0.51 -12.59 -0.33
C LEU A 167 -0.36 -14.07 -0.68
N THR A 168 -0.43 -14.93 0.32
CA THR A 168 -0.28 -16.38 0.18
C THR A 168 -1.60 -17.12 0.30
N VAL A 169 -2.69 -16.43 0.60
CA VAL A 169 -4.01 -17.01 0.84
C VAL A 169 -4.88 -16.99 -0.41
N ASN A 170 -5.74 -17.98 -0.51
CA ASN A 170 -6.64 -18.17 -1.64
C ASN A 170 -7.93 -17.36 -1.48
N ALA A 171 -7.81 -16.04 -1.38
CA ALA A 171 -8.92 -15.11 -1.23
C ALA A 171 -8.73 -13.89 -2.13
N SER A 172 -9.81 -13.21 -2.49
CA SER A 172 -9.74 -11.96 -3.24
C SER A 172 -9.55 -10.80 -2.29
N GLN A 173 -8.35 -10.24 -2.28
CA GLN A 173 -8.03 -9.02 -1.55
C GLN A 173 -8.02 -7.82 -2.48
N THR A 174 -8.09 -6.63 -1.90
CA THR A 174 -8.08 -5.39 -2.67
C THR A 174 -6.99 -4.43 -2.19
N LEU A 175 -6.25 -3.89 -3.15
CA LEU A 175 -5.40 -2.71 -2.97
C LEU A 175 -6.04 -1.54 -3.72
N THR A 176 -6.28 -0.44 -3.03
CA THR A 176 -6.73 0.82 -3.64
C THR A 176 -5.68 1.89 -3.38
N VAL A 177 -5.21 2.54 -4.44
CA VAL A 177 -4.25 3.65 -4.35
C VAL A 177 -4.82 4.83 -5.11
N THR A 178 -5.05 5.93 -4.42
CA THR A 178 -5.63 7.14 -5.03
C THR A 178 -4.86 8.40 -4.62
N ASP A 179 -4.80 9.36 -5.55
CA ASP A 179 -4.25 10.70 -5.29
C ASP A 179 -2.84 10.68 -4.68
N SER A 180 -2.02 9.72 -5.06
CA SER A 180 -0.77 9.44 -4.39
C SER A 180 0.45 9.58 -5.32
N ILE A 181 1.63 9.68 -4.73
CA ILE A 181 2.91 9.70 -5.45
C ILE A 181 3.77 8.54 -4.93
N ILE A 182 4.25 7.70 -5.85
CA ILE A 182 5.15 6.59 -5.52
C ILE A 182 6.40 6.70 -6.39
N SER A 183 7.53 7.07 -5.77
CA SER A 183 8.70 7.49 -6.52
C SER A 183 10.03 7.08 -5.92
N GLU A 184 11.06 7.07 -6.76
CA GLU A 184 12.46 6.95 -6.34
C GLU A 184 12.75 5.71 -5.49
N ASN A 185 12.03 4.62 -5.69
CA ASN A 185 12.30 3.35 -5.05
C ASN A 185 13.35 2.57 -5.85
N LEU A 186 14.04 1.60 -5.21
CA LEU A 186 15.10 0.81 -5.85
C LEU A 186 14.57 -0.05 -6.99
N ASN A 187 13.38 -0.63 -6.80
CA ASN A 187 12.70 -1.46 -7.78
C ASN A 187 11.35 -0.85 -8.15
N ASP A 188 10.24 -1.56 -7.94
CA ASP A 188 8.94 -1.14 -8.45
C ASP A 188 8.27 -0.10 -7.53
N GLY A 189 7.48 0.76 -8.14
CA GLY A 189 6.55 1.58 -7.37
C GLY A 189 5.54 0.71 -6.64
N ILE A 190 4.80 -0.15 -7.37
CA ILE A 190 3.92 -1.18 -6.81
C ILE A 190 4.30 -2.54 -7.42
N ARG A 191 4.48 -3.54 -6.56
CA ARG A 191 4.66 -4.93 -6.97
C ARG A 191 3.51 -5.79 -6.46
N LEU A 192 2.77 -6.42 -7.37
CA LEU A 192 1.70 -7.38 -7.08
C LEU A 192 2.24 -8.80 -7.27
N ALA A 193 2.67 -9.44 -6.18
CA ALA A 193 3.42 -10.71 -6.20
C ALA A 193 2.72 -11.83 -5.40
N ASN A 194 1.40 -11.76 -5.27
CA ASN A 194 0.60 -12.75 -4.57
C ASN A 194 0.74 -14.15 -5.21
N SER A 195 0.93 -15.16 -4.38
CA SER A 195 1.00 -16.59 -4.78
C SER A 195 -0.27 -17.37 -4.46
N GLY A 196 -1.18 -16.78 -3.68
CA GLY A 196 -2.51 -17.30 -3.38
C GLY A 196 -3.56 -16.86 -4.40
N GLY A 197 -4.71 -16.40 -3.95
CA GLY A 197 -5.80 -15.88 -4.78
C GLY A 197 -5.46 -14.64 -5.58
N ALA A 198 -6.42 -14.11 -6.32
CA ALA A 198 -6.24 -12.90 -7.11
C ALA A 198 -6.26 -11.64 -6.23
N ILE A 199 -5.36 -10.69 -6.52
CA ILE A 199 -5.44 -9.33 -5.99
C ILE A 199 -6.19 -8.42 -6.97
N ASN A 200 -7.17 -7.67 -6.48
CA ASN A 200 -7.81 -6.60 -7.23
C ASN A 200 -7.13 -5.28 -6.87
N ALA A 201 -6.41 -4.70 -7.82
CA ALA A 201 -5.73 -3.42 -7.65
C ALA A 201 -6.49 -2.31 -8.37
N PHE A 202 -6.90 -1.29 -7.64
CA PHE A 202 -7.49 -0.08 -8.20
C PHE A 202 -6.55 1.09 -7.97
N ILE A 203 -6.09 1.72 -9.05
CA ILE A 203 -5.12 2.81 -9.04
C ILE A 203 -5.72 3.99 -9.81
N ASP A 204 -5.91 5.12 -9.15
CA ASP A 204 -6.51 6.30 -9.74
C ASP A 204 -5.72 7.56 -9.36
N ASN A 205 -5.55 8.49 -10.28
CA ASN A 205 -4.87 9.78 -10.05
C ASN A 205 -3.54 9.64 -9.29
N THR A 206 -2.73 8.63 -9.66
CA THR A 206 -1.48 8.32 -8.97
C THR A 206 -0.28 8.51 -9.90
N ARG A 207 0.81 9.03 -9.36
CA ARG A 207 2.06 9.27 -10.08
C ARG A 207 3.12 8.25 -9.69
N PHE A 208 3.71 7.62 -10.69
CA PHE A 208 4.82 6.67 -10.56
C PHE A 208 6.05 7.24 -11.24
N GLU A 209 7.03 7.70 -10.47
CA GLU A 209 8.14 8.46 -11.01
C GLU A 209 9.50 7.89 -10.58
N LYS A 210 10.41 7.72 -11.55
CA LYS A 210 11.82 7.40 -11.28
C LYS A 210 12.03 6.17 -10.38
N ASN A 211 11.12 5.18 -10.46
CA ASN A 211 11.38 3.91 -9.79
C ASN A 211 12.43 3.12 -10.57
N GLY A 212 13.30 2.41 -9.89
CA GLY A 212 14.45 1.71 -10.45
C GLY A 212 14.11 0.49 -11.31
N ALA A 213 12.85 0.05 -11.32
CA ALA A 213 12.33 -0.95 -12.23
C ALA A 213 11.01 -0.44 -12.87
N ASN A 214 9.86 -0.93 -12.43
CA ASN A 214 8.58 -0.61 -13.04
C ASN A 214 7.79 0.40 -12.18
N GLY A 215 6.90 1.15 -12.80
CA GLY A 215 5.90 1.89 -12.05
C GLY A 215 4.96 0.93 -11.31
N VAL A 216 4.35 -0.01 -12.06
CA VAL A 216 3.54 -1.11 -11.53
C VAL A 216 3.96 -2.42 -12.18
N GLU A 217 4.17 -3.47 -11.37
CA GLU A 217 4.47 -4.81 -11.85
C GLU A 217 3.47 -5.84 -11.31
N CYS A 218 2.93 -6.68 -12.20
CA CYS A 218 2.04 -7.79 -11.87
C CYS A 218 2.76 -9.12 -12.12
N VAL A 219 3.33 -9.73 -11.09
CA VAL A 219 3.99 -11.05 -11.16
C VAL A 219 3.14 -12.17 -10.56
N GLY A 220 2.20 -11.85 -9.70
CA GLY A 220 1.18 -12.78 -9.19
C GLY A 220 -0.17 -12.55 -9.90
N THR A 221 -1.12 -13.47 -9.73
CA THR A 221 -2.47 -13.32 -10.29
C THR A 221 -3.12 -12.03 -9.83
N SER A 222 -3.43 -11.13 -10.76
CA SER A 222 -3.95 -9.81 -10.44
C SER A 222 -4.90 -9.27 -11.52
N VAL A 223 -5.89 -8.51 -11.07
CA VAL A 223 -6.74 -7.69 -11.92
C VAL A 223 -6.49 -6.22 -11.54
N ALA A 224 -5.80 -5.49 -12.41
CA ALA A 224 -5.48 -4.09 -12.20
C ALA A 224 -6.43 -3.19 -13.01
N VAL A 225 -6.98 -2.17 -12.37
CA VAL A 225 -7.66 -1.05 -13.03
C VAL A 225 -6.86 0.21 -12.74
N ILE A 226 -6.32 0.82 -13.79
CA ILE A 226 -5.45 1.99 -13.69
C ILE A 226 -6.09 3.12 -14.47
N ARG A 227 -6.35 4.25 -13.80
CA ARG A 227 -6.98 5.41 -14.44
C ARG A 227 -6.29 6.70 -14.06
N ASN A 228 -6.36 7.69 -14.94
CA ASN A 228 -5.94 9.08 -14.69
C ASN A 228 -4.53 9.18 -14.07
N SER A 229 -3.66 8.21 -14.35
CA SER A 229 -2.38 8.05 -13.67
C SER A 229 -1.21 8.35 -14.61
N SER A 230 -0.05 8.70 -14.05
CA SER A 230 1.13 8.98 -14.83
C SER A 230 2.32 8.11 -14.42
N PHE A 231 3.01 7.61 -15.42
CA PHE A 231 4.19 6.75 -15.28
C PHE A 231 5.36 7.42 -16.01
N SER A 232 6.29 7.98 -15.25
CA SER A 232 7.35 8.81 -15.81
C SER A 232 8.74 8.34 -15.37
N PHE A 233 9.62 8.11 -16.33
CA PHE A 233 11.04 7.82 -16.07
C PHE A 233 11.29 6.61 -15.18
N ASN A 234 10.41 5.61 -15.18
CA ASN A 234 10.67 4.33 -14.53
C ASN A 234 11.66 3.53 -15.37
N THR A 235 12.67 2.92 -14.76
CA THR A 235 13.86 2.42 -15.47
C THR A 235 13.57 1.22 -16.38
N THR A 236 12.56 0.41 -16.09
CA THR A 236 12.20 -0.74 -16.93
C THR A 236 10.91 -0.47 -17.70
N SER A 237 9.78 -0.31 -17.02
CA SER A 237 8.49 -0.07 -17.67
C SER A 237 7.61 0.85 -16.85
N GLY A 238 6.71 1.57 -17.50
CA GLY A 238 5.61 2.19 -16.75
C GLY A 238 4.73 1.12 -16.11
N LEU A 239 4.22 0.18 -16.91
CA LEU A 239 3.44 -0.99 -16.47
C LEU A 239 4.04 -2.28 -17.04
N SER A 240 4.19 -3.30 -16.21
CA SER A 240 4.61 -4.65 -16.61
C SER A 240 3.61 -5.71 -16.13
N ILE A 241 3.09 -6.52 -17.04
CA ILE A 241 2.26 -7.70 -16.74
C ILE A 241 3.07 -8.95 -17.03
N ASN A 242 3.46 -9.66 -15.98
CA ASN A 242 4.35 -10.82 -16.04
C ASN A 242 3.71 -12.09 -15.45
N ASN A 243 2.39 -12.21 -15.61
CA ASN A 243 1.66 -13.41 -15.21
C ASN A 243 0.49 -13.65 -16.17
N ALA A 244 0.39 -14.88 -16.68
CA ALA A 244 -0.62 -15.23 -17.69
C ALA A 244 -2.08 -15.10 -17.20
N SER A 245 -2.31 -15.25 -15.89
CA SER A 245 -3.63 -15.09 -15.27
C SER A 245 -3.94 -13.65 -14.86
N SER A 246 -3.05 -12.70 -15.18
CA SER A 246 -3.23 -11.29 -14.83
C SER A 246 -3.81 -10.49 -15.97
N SER A 247 -4.56 -9.46 -15.61
CA SER A 247 -5.06 -8.48 -16.57
C SER A 247 -4.97 -7.06 -16.02
N ALA A 248 -4.80 -6.09 -16.94
CA ALA A 248 -4.88 -4.68 -16.63
C ALA A 248 -5.85 -3.98 -17.59
N ASN A 249 -6.73 -3.13 -17.04
CA ASN A 249 -7.49 -2.15 -17.80
C ASN A 249 -6.89 -0.77 -17.50
N VAL A 250 -6.42 -0.10 -18.53
CA VAL A 250 -5.69 1.18 -18.40
C VAL A 250 -6.44 2.26 -19.18
N GLU A 251 -6.86 3.30 -18.47
CA GLU A 251 -7.66 4.38 -19.03
C GLU A 251 -7.06 5.75 -18.71
N ASN A 252 -7.10 6.66 -19.69
CA ASN A 252 -6.75 8.08 -19.54
C ASN A 252 -5.41 8.31 -18.80
N SER A 253 -4.43 7.46 -19.05
CA SER A 253 -3.15 7.48 -18.35
C SER A 253 -2.00 7.81 -19.29
N MET A 254 -0.90 8.30 -18.72
CA MET A 254 0.30 8.69 -19.47
C MET A 254 1.49 7.80 -19.09
N PHE A 255 2.21 7.31 -20.11
CA PHE A 255 3.41 6.50 -19.98
C PHE A 255 4.55 7.15 -20.77
N GLN A 256 5.55 7.70 -20.07
CA GLN A 256 6.60 8.45 -20.73
C GLN A 256 8.00 8.24 -20.14
N GLY A 257 9.00 8.37 -20.99
CA GLY A 257 10.41 8.50 -20.60
C GLY A 257 11.01 7.23 -20.00
N SER A 258 10.38 6.06 -20.14
CA SER A 258 10.98 4.80 -19.71
C SER A 258 12.03 4.35 -20.74
N PRO A 259 13.28 4.07 -20.33
CA PRO A 259 14.34 3.68 -21.26
C PRO A 259 14.12 2.30 -21.89
N ASN A 260 13.17 1.51 -21.44
CA ASN A 260 12.79 0.25 -22.05
C ASN A 260 11.35 0.29 -22.59
N HIS A 261 10.32 0.25 -21.75
CA HIS A 261 8.95 0.11 -22.23
C HIS A 261 7.99 1.10 -21.56
N GLY A 262 7.04 1.65 -22.31
CA GLY A 262 5.89 2.32 -21.74
C GLY A 262 4.98 1.31 -21.04
N ILE A 263 4.47 0.33 -21.81
CA ILE A 263 3.67 -0.79 -21.30
C ILE A 263 4.24 -2.10 -21.84
N ASN A 264 4.49 -3.07 -20.97
CA ASN A 264 5.07 -4.37 -21.31
C ASN A 264 4.14 -5.51 -20.89
N ALA A 265 3.56 -6.22 -21.86
CA ALA A 265 2.80 -7.44 -21.65
C ALA A 265 3.72 -8.66 -21.89
N LEU A 266 4.49 -9.06 -20.88
CA LEU A 266 5.30 -10.28 -20.91
C LEU A 266 4.41 -11.54 -20.90
N ALA A 267 3.26 -11.45 -20.24
CA ALA A 267 2.20 -12.45 -20.19
C ALA A 267 0.86 -11.74 -19.93
N GLY A 268 -0.26 -12.48 -19.88
CA GLY A 268 -1.57 -11.92 -19.52
C GLY A 268 -2.12 -10.93 -20.54
N THR A 269 -3.01 -10.05 -20.11
CA THR A 269 -3.77 -9.17 -21.01
C THR A 269 -3.79 -7.73 -20.53
N VAL A 270 -3.56 -6.79 -21.43
CA VAL A 270 -3.73 -5.34 -21.21
C VAL A 270 -4.80 -4.80 -22.15
N ARG A 271 -5.73 -3.99 -21.64
CA ARG A 271 -6.75 -3.28 -22.40
C ARG A 271 -6.56 -1.78 -22.24
N LEU A 272 -6.50 -1.06 -23.36
CA LEU A 272 -6.13 0.35 -23.40
C LEU A 272 -7.26 1.22 -23.91
N ARG A 273 -7.53 2.34 -23.22
CA ARG A 273 -8.50 3.35 -23.61
C ARG A 273 -7.97 4.76 -23.29
N GLY A 274 -7.90 5.64 -24.28
CA GLY A 274 -7.60 7.06 -24.09
C GLY A 274 -6.22 7.37 -23.50
N ASN A 275 -5.23 6.49 -23.67
CA ASN A 275 -3.91 6.67 -23.08
C ASN A 275 -2.95 7.41 -24.01
N ASN A 276 -1.94 8.04 -23.42
CA ASN A 276 -0.80 8.62 -24.12
C ASN A 276 0.48 7.86 -23.76
N VAL A 277 1.15 7.26 -24.76
CA VAL A 277 2.39 6.49 -24.58
C VAL A 277 3.46 7.11 -25.46
N THR A 278 4.43 7.81 -24.86
CA THR A 278 5.39 8.64 -25.60
C THR A 278 6.79 8.65 -24.97
N ASN A 279 7.81 8.92 -25.79
CA ASN A 279 9.20 9.07 -25.35
C ASN A 279 9.75 7.85 -24.59
N ASN A 280 9.26 6.64 -24.86
CA ASN A 280 9.86 5.40 -24.37
C ASN A 280 10.73 4.77 -25.45
N ALA A 281 11.67 3.88 -25.10
CA ALA A 281 12.38 3.11 -26.14
C ALA A 281 11.37 2.25 -26.92
N ASN A 282 10.47 1.56 -26.24
CA ASN A 282 9.33 0.88 -26.83
C ASN A 282 8.04 1.41 -26.22
N GLY A 283 7.08 1.81 -27.02
CA GLY A 283 5.77 2.28 -26.54
C GLY A 283 4.99 1.14 -25.89
N LEU A 284 4.52 0.20 -26.69
CA LEU A 284 3.81 -1.01 -26.27
C LEU A 284 4.62 -2.24 -26.70
N THR A 285 4.77 -3.19 -25.76
CA THR A 285 5.50 -4.44 -26.01
C THR A 285 4.63 -5.64 -25.70
N CYS A 286 4.53 -6.58 -26.67
CA CYS A 286 3.86 -7.87 -26.54
C CYS A 286 4.91 -8.99 -26.61
N ALA A 287 5.43 -9.40 -25.44
CA ALA A 287 6.50 -10.41 -25.35
C ALA A 287 5.96 -11.78 -24.89
N GLY A 288 4.70 -12.09 -25.21
CA GLY A 288 3.97 -13.30 -24.81
C GLY A 288 2.58 -13.00 -24.28
N GLY A 289 2.33 -11.78 -23.81
CA GLY A 289 0.99 -11.27 -23.45
C GLY A 289 0.29 -10.59 -24.64
N THR A 290 -0.92 -10.12 -24.38
CA THR A 290 -1.78 -9.46 -25.36
C THR A 290 -2.10 -8.03 -24.95
N ILE A 291 -1.97 -7.09 -25.86
CA ILE A 291 -2.45 -5.72 -25.69
C ILE A 291 -3.57 -5.48 -26.71
N SER A 292 -4.72 -5.01 -26.23
CA SER A 292 -5.89 -4.67 -27.05
C SER A 292 -6.29 -3.21 -26.84
N SER A 293 -6.89 -2.57 -27.84
CA SER A 293 -7.16 -1.13 -27.85
C SER A 293 -8.59 -0.81 -28.28
N TYR A 294 -9.16 0.23 -27.67
CA TYR A 294 -10.42 0.85 -28.17
C TYR A 294 -10.20 1.78 -29.38
N GLY A 295 -8.96 1.93 -29.85
CA GLY A 295 -8.61 2.74 -31.00
C GLY A 295 -8.48 4.25 -30.73
N ASP A 296 -8.41 4.64 -29.47
CA ASP A 296 -8.36 6.03 -28.99
C ASP A 296 -7.10 6.36 -28.18
N ASN A 297 -6.05 5.53 -28.29
CA ASN A 297 -4.78 5.73 -27.63
C ASN A 297 -3.78 6.45 -28.57
N ALA A 298 -3.00 7.40 -28.04
CA ALA A 298 -1.88 8.01 -28.71
C ALA A 298 -0.58 7.27 -28.38
N VAL A 299 -0.03 6.55 -29.34
CA VAL A 299 1.26 5.83 -29.19
C VAL A 299 2.24 6.40 -30.19
N GLN A 300 2.98 7.44 -29.80
CA GLN A 300 3.84 8.18 -30.72
C GLN A 300 5.10 8.72 -30.02
N GLY A 301 6.12 9.07 -30.80
CA GLY A 301 7.37 9.61 -30.25
C GLY A 301 8.18 8.59 -29.44
N ASN A 302 7.90 7.30 -29.57
CA ASN A 302 8.69 6.21 -29.01
C ASN A 302 9.75 5.75 -30.01
N GLY A 303 10.83 5.13 -29.56
CA GLY A 303 11.82 4.50 -30.46
C GLY A 303 11.16 3.43 -31.33
N THR A 304 10.34 2.58 -30.75
CA THR A 304 9.44 1.65 -31.45
C THR A 304 8.04 1.81 -30.85
N ALA A 305 7.04 2.10 -31.67
CA ALA A 305 5.65 2.28 -31.16
C ALA A 305 5.06 0.96 -30.67
N LEU A 306 5.12 -0.11 -31.50
CA LEU A 306 4.61 -1.44 -31.21
C LEU A 306 5.76 -2.45 -31.37
N ASN A 307 6.20 -3.06 -30.28
CA ASN A 307 7.26 -4.06 -30.27
C ASN A 307 6.67 -5.46 -30.03
N GLY A 308 6.67 -6.31 -31.05
CA GLY A 308 6.08 -7.64 -31.01
C GLY A 308 4.54 -7.67 -30.89
N CYS A 309 3.89 -6.52 -30.89
CA CYS A 309 2.43 -6.42 -30.94
C CYS A 309 1.93 -6.39 -32.39
N PRO A 310 0.71 -6.91 -32.66
CA PRO A 310 0.05 -6.74 -33.96
C PRO A 310 -0.20 -5.26 -34.28
N ASP A 311 -0.12 -4.91 -35.55
CA ASP A 311 -0.50 -3.58 -36.06
C ASP A 311 -1.58 -3.73 -37.14
N PRO A 312 -2.82 -3.26 -36.92
CA PRO A 312 -3.30 -2.61 -35.71
C PRO A 312 -3.46 -3.58 -34.50
N LEU A 313 -3.47 -3.00 -33.32
CA LEU A 313 -3.76 -3.76 -32.09
C LEU A 313 -5.16 -4.39 -32.18
N PRO A 314 -5.39 -5.59 -31.58
CA PRO A 314 -6.71 -6.21 -31.52
C PRO A 314 -7.77 -5.22 -31.01
N PRO A 315 -8.87 -5.01 -31.74
CA PRO A 315 -9.87 -4.04 -31.38
C PRO A 315 -10.73 -4.53 -30.20
N LEU A 316 -11.15 -3.60 -29.37
CA LEU A 316 -12.16 -3.79 -28.33
C LEU A 316 -13.47 -3.15 -28.77
N ALA A 317 -14.58 -3.87 -28.68
CA ALA A 317 -15.89 -3.34 -29.02
C ALA A 317 -16.34 -2.31 -27.97
N LYS A 318 -16.73 -1.13 -28.42
CA LYS A 318 -17.48 -0.16 -27.60
C LYS A 318 -18.91 -0.71 -27.45
N LYS A 319 -19.30 -1.09 -26.27
CA LYS A 319 -20.68 -1.49 -25.95
C LYS A 319 -21.50 -0.29 -25.52
#